data_e9befd863f2ef882fe0f2c229d0cfddc
#
_entry.id   e9befd863f2ef882fe0f2c229d0cfddc
#
_cell.length_a   1.000
_cell.length_b   1.000
_cell.length_c   1.000
_cell.angle_alpha   90.00
_cell.angle_beta   90.00
_cell.angle_gamma   90.00
#
_symmetry.space_group_name_H-M   'P 1'
#
loop_
_entity.id
_entity.type
_entity.pdbx_description
1 polymer ?
#
loop_
_entity_poly.entity_id
_entity_poly.type
_entity_poly.pdbx_seq_one_letter_code
_entity_poly.pdbx_strand_id
1 'polypeptide(L)'
;MREHEARMEVEVDTPEDKDLFKAAENGDASTFRSLSSKALSKALSLTNEDHRSLLHVAASSSHTEVVKILLSADASASVINNKDEEGWAPIHSAASIGNLEIVEALLSKGADVNLKNDGGRTALHYAASKGWVKISEKLISNDAKINIKDKVGCTPLHRAASTGNSELCELLIEEGAEVDAVDRVGQTPLMNAVICNNKEVALLLIRHGADVDVEDKEGYTVLGRAMDDFRSVLIDAAKAMLELCN
;
A
#
# COMPACT_ATOMS: atom_id res chain seq x y z
N MET A 1 -39.39 4.59 -55.24
CA MET A 1 -38.04 5.05 -54.88
C MET A 1 -37.96 5.05 -53.38
N ARG A 2 -37.24 4.09 -52.80
CA ARG A 2 -36.90 4.07 -51.36
C ARG A 2 -35.40 4.30 -51.31
N GLU A 3 -35.00 5.45 -50.80
CA GLU A 3 -33.59 5.79 -50.56
C GLU A 3 -33.08 4.94 -49.40
N HIS A 4 -32.12 4.08 -49.68
CA HIS A 4 -31.29 3.46 -48.66
C HIS A 4 -30.24 4.48 -48.24
N GLU A 5 -30.47 5.16 -47.11
CA GLU A 5 -29.38 5.81 -46.38
C GLU A 5 -28.45 4.75 -45.82
N ALA A 6 -27.37 4.51 -46.54
CA ALA A 6 -26.21 3.79 -45.97
C ALA A 6 -25.58 4.67 -44.89
N ARG A 7 -25.83 4.35 -43.63
CA ARG A 7 -24.98 4.85 -42.53
C ARG A 7 -23.55 4.37 -42.78
N MET A 8 -22.70 5.27 -43.24
CA MET A 8 -21.26 5.07 -43.16
C MET A 8 -20.90 5.00 -41.68
N GLU A 9 -20.63 3.80 -41.16
CA GLU A 9 -19.88 3.62 -39.93
C GLU A 9 -18.48 4.20 -40.21
N VAL A 10 -18.21 5.37 -39.62
CA VAL A 10 -16.85 5.91 -39.57
C VAL A 10 -16.08 4.91 -38.71
N GLU A 11 -15.21 4.11 -39.33
CA GLU A 11 -14.20 3.34 -38.62
C GLU A 11 -13.34 4.37 -37.86
N VAL A 12 -13.63 4.56 -36.57
CA VAL A 12 -12.76 5.31 -35.67
C VAL A 12 -11.51 4.44 -35.51
N ASP A 13 -10.41 4.96 -36.02
CA ASP A 13 -9.09 4.34 -35.90
C ASP A 13 -8.84 4.05 -34.41
N THR A 14 -8.96 2.78 -34.01
CA THR A 14 -8.77 2.41 -32.59
C THR A 14 -7.27 2.43 -32.32
N PRO A 15 -6.79 3.18 -31.29
CA PRO A 15 -5.37 3.23 -30.95
C PRO A 15 -4.78 1.81 -30.80
N GLU A 16 -3.55 1.64 -31.23
CA GLU A 16 -2.83 0.39 -30.98
C GLU A 16 -2.63 0.19 -29.47
N ASP A 17 -2.51 -1.05 -29.01
CA ASP A 17 -2.34 -1.37 -27.58
C ASP A 17 -1.16 -0.61 -26.95
N LYS A 18 -0.04 -0.46 -27.70
CA LYS A 18 1.14 0.32 -27.27
C LYS A 18 0.84 1.80 -27.01
N ASP A 19 -0.03 2.39 -27.83
CA ASP A 19 -0.42 3.79 -27.67
C ASP A 19 -1.29 3.99 -26.44
N LEU A 20 -2.13 3.01 -26.09
CA LEU A 20 -2.92 3.03 -24.86
C LEU A 20 -2.03 2.95 -23.61
N PHE A 21 -1.00 2.11 -23.60
CA PHE A 21 -0.06 2.06 -22.48
C PHE A 21 0.73 3.36 -22.34
N LYS A 22 1.18 3.94 -23.44
CA LYS A 22 1.85 5.25 -23.44
C LYS A 22 0.91 6.38 -22.99
N ALA A 23 -0.34 6.36 -23.42
CA ALA A 23 -1.37 7.30 -22.96
C ALA A 23 -1.62 7.17 -21.44
N ALA A 24 -1.67 5.94 -20.91
CA ALA A 24 -1.82 5.67 -19.48
C ALA A 24 -0.61 6.17 -18.68
N GLU A 25 0.59 5.98 -19.18
CA GLU A 25 1.85 6.43 -18.57
C GLU A 25 1.98 7.95 -18.55
N ASN A 26 1.52 8.63 -19.62
CA ASN A 26 1.60 10.09 -19.76
C ASN A 26 0.38 10.83 -19.20
N GLY A 27 -0.67 10.12 -18.75
CA GLY A 27 -1.88 10.73 -18.22
C GLY A 27 -2.80 11.33 -19.30
N ASP A 28 -2.69 10.85 -20.54
CA ASP A 28 -3.53 11.32 -21.64
C ASP A 28 -4.97 10.79 -21.52
N ALA A 29 -5.75 11.47 -20.69
CA ALA A 29 -7.16 11.16 -20.48
C ALA A 29 -8.02 11.33 -21.75
N SER A 30 -7.58 12.16 -22.70
CA SER A 30 -8.34 12.42 -23.95
C SER A 30 -8.41 11.18 -24.81
N THR A 31 -7.32 10.42 -24.93
CA THR A 31 -7.30 9.13 -25.62
C THR A 31 -8.33 8.17 -25.07
N PHE A 32 -8.42 8.01 -23.75
CA PHE A 32 -9.39 7.11 -23.13
C PHE A 32 -10.86 7.59 -23.25
N ARG A 33 -11.09 8.91 -23.18
CA ARG A 33 -12.44 9.49 -23.40
C ARG A 33 -12.96 9.29 -24.83
N SER A 34 -12.08 9.20 -25.79
CA SER A 34 -12.44 8.97 -27.20
C SER A 34 -12.88 7.53 -27.50
N LEU A 35 -12.57 6.58 -26.62
CA LEU A 35 -12.91 5.17 -26.77
C LEU A 35 -14.41 4.94 -26.54
N SER A 36 -15.01 4.08 -27.37
CA SER A 36 -16.34 3.56 -27.08
C SER A 36 -16.32 2.69 -25.81
N SER A 37 -17.47 2.53 -25.14
CA SER A 37 -17.59 1.69 -23.95
C SER A 37 -17.06 0.26 -24.19
N LYS A 38 -17.33 -0.30 -25.38
CA LYS A 38 -16.83 -1.63 -25.77
C LYS A 38 -15.30 -1.65 -25.92
N ALA A 39 -14.71 -0.62 -26.52
CA ALA A 39 -13.27 -0.50 -26.69
C ALA A 39 -12.57 -0.31 -25.33
N LEU A 40 -13.17 0.51 -24.44
CA LEU A 40 -12.65 0.72 -23.09
C LEU A 40 -12.68 -0.57 -22.25
N SER A 41 -13.77 -1.36 -22.32
CA SER A 41 -13.85 -2.66 -21.63
C SER A 41 -12.82 -3.66 -22.17
N LYS A 42 -12.56 -3.65 -23.49
CA LYS A 42 -11.48 -4.47 -24.08
C LYS A 42 -10.10 -3.99 -23.59
N ALA A 43 -9.87 -2.69 -23.56
CA ALA A 43 -8.61 -2.09 -23.12
C ALA A 43 -8.26 -2.49 -21.67
N LEU A 44 -9.25 -2.61 -20.78
CA LEU A 44 -9.05 -3.04 -19.39
C LEU A 44 -8.46 -4.46 -19.25
N SER A 45 -8.60 -5.32 -20.25
CA SER A 45 -8.03 -6.68 -20.24
C SER A 45 -6.61 -6.74 -20.81
N LEU A 46 -6.10 -5.64 -21.36
CA LEU A 46 -4.76 -5.59 -21.93
C LEU A 46 -3.71 -5.60 -20.83
N THR A 47 -2.59 -6.29 -21.10
CA THR A 47 -1.38 -6.25 -20.28
C THR A 47 -0.17 -6.02 -21.16
N ASN A 48 0.84 -5.33 -20.63
CA ASN A 48 2.13 -5.17 -21.27
C ASN A 48 3.04 -6.40 -21.04
N GLU A 49 4.31 -6.31 -21.44
CA GLU A 49 5.32 -7.37 -21.28
C GLU A 49 5.55 -7.78 -19.82
N ASP A 50 5.39 -6.87 -18.86
CA ASP A 50 5.51 -7.11 -17.41
C ASP A 50 4.18 -7.58 -16.77
N HIS A 51 3.21 -8.01 -17.55
CA HIS A 51 1.84 -8.34 -17.15
C HIS A 51 1.08 -7.18 -16.43
N ARG A 52 1.55 -5.94 -16.59
CA ARG A 52 0.89 -4.75 -16.01
C ARG A 52 -0.28 -4.32 -16.88
N SER A 53 -1.45 -4.17 -16.28
CA SER A 53 -2.62 -3.60 -16.94
C SER A 53 -2.52 -2.07 -17.07
N LEU A 54 -3.39 -1.45 -17.86
CA LEU A 54 -3.51 0.00 -17.96
C LEU A 54 -3.77 0.65 -16.58
N LEU A 55 -4.54 -0.03 -15.70
CA LEU A 55 -4.74 0.44 -14.31
C LEU A 55 -3.45 0.46 -13.50
N HIS A 56 -2.57 -0.55 -13.66
CA HIS A 56 -1.26 -0.57 -13.01
C HIS A 56 -0.41 0.62 -13.44
N VAL A 57 -0.34 0.85 -14.76
CA VAL A 57 0.48 1.93 -15.32
C VAL A 57 -0.06 3.29 -14.88
N ALA A 58 -1.35 3.53 -15.04
CA ALA A 58 -1.96 4.81 -14.65
C ALA A 58 -1.86 5.06 -13.13
N ALA A 59 -2.04 4.02 -12.29
CA ALA A 59 -1.93 4.14 -10.84
C ALA A 59 -0.48 4.42 -10.39
N SER A 60 0.51 3.71 -10.96
CA SER A 60 1.92 3.93 -10.64
C SER A 60 2.46 5.27 -11.15
N SER A 61 1.85 5.83 -12.18
CA SER A 61 2.17 7.17 -12.70
C SER A 61 1.33 8.28 -12.06
N SER A 62 0.47 7.93 -11.09
CA SER A 62 -0.39 8.88 -10.34
C SER A 62 -1.42 9.64 -11.21
N HIS A 63 -1.85 9.06 -12.32
CA HIS A 63 -2.81 9.68 -13.24
C HIS A 63 -4.25 9.38 -12.87
N THR A 64 -4.75 10.08 -11.86
CA THR A 64 -6.09 9.88 -11.27
C THR A 64 -7.22 9.92 -12.29
N GLU A 65 -7.18 10.86 -13.23
CA GLU A 65 -8.25 11.00 -14.24
C GLU A 65 -8.30 9.78 -15.17
N VAL A 66 -7.16 9.29 -15.62
CA VAL A 66 -7.08 8.06 -16.44
C VAL A 66 -7.62 6.86 -15.66
N VAL A 67 -7.22 6.71 -14.39
CA VAL A 67 -7.75 5.64 -13.52
C VAL A 67 -9.27 5.72 -13.41
N LYS A 68 -9.85 6.92 -13.18
CA LYS A 68 -11.30 7.12 -13.08
C LYS A 68 -12.02 6.75 -14.37
N ILE A 69 -11.47 7.14 -15.52
CA ILE A 69 -12.06 6.79 -16.82
C ILE A 69 -12.03 5.26 -17.02
N LEU A 70 -10.90 4.63 -16.77
CA LEU A 70 -10.77 3.18 -16.87
C LEU A 70 -11.76 2.45 -15.93
N LEU A 71 -11.91 2.93 -14.70
CA LEU A 71 -12.85 2.38 -13.71
C LEU A 71 -14.33 2.72 -14.00
N SER A 72 -14.61 3.64 -14.91
CA SER A 72 -15.98 3.93 -15.35
C SER A 72 -16.54 2.85 -16.29
N ALA A 73 -15.67 2.09 -16.95
CA ALA A 73 -16.08 0.89 -17.65
C ALA A 73 -16.54 -0.19 -16.64
N ASP A 74 -17.34 -1.13 -17.11
CA ASP A 74 -17.82 -2.24 -16.29
C ASP A 74 -16.65 -3.23 -16.02
N ALA A 75 -15.77 -2.82 -15.10
CA ALA A 75 -14.59 -3.57 -14.71
C ALA A 75 -14.97 -4.62 -13.68
N SER A 76 -14.71 -5.90 -13.99
CA SER A 76 -14.85 -6.97 -13.01
C SER A 76 -13.80 -6.87 -11.90
N ALA A 77 -14.10 -7.44 -10.73
CA ALA A 77 -13.15 -7.50 -9.61
C ALA A 77 -11.82 -8.18 -10.01
N SER A 78 -11.84 -9.11 -10.97
CA SER A 78 -10.62 -9.77 -11.47
C SER A 78 -9.70 -8.80 -12.21
N VAL A 79 -10.26 -7.83 -12.94
CA VAL A 79 -9.48 -6.80 -13.65
C VAL A 79 -8.86 -5.80 -12.66
N ILE A 80 -9.63 -5.40 -11.64
CA ILE A 80 -9.19 -4.43 -10.63
C ILE A 80 -8.10 -5.03 -9.74
N ASN A 81 -8.18 -6.34 -9.46
CA ASN A 81 -7.26 -7.09 -8.61
C ASN A 81 -6.22 -7.89 -9.41
N ASN A 82 -6.10 -7.64 -10.72
CA ASN A 82 -5.09 -8.28 -11.54
C ASN A 82 -3.69 -8.02 -10.98
N LYS A 83 -2.81 -9.00 -11.08
CA LYS A 83 -1.43 -8.92 -10.60
C LYS A 83 -0.46 -8.88 -11.76
N ASP A 84 0.55 -8.05 -11.63
CA ASP A 84 1.72 -8.06 -12.51
C ASP A 84 2.69 -9.21 -12.16
N GLU A 85 3.85 -9.27 -12.82
CA GLU A 85 4.86 -10.33 -12.61
C GLU A 85 5.41 -10.41 -11.18
N GLU A 86 5.39 -9.30 -10.42
CA GLU A 86 5.82 -9.24 -9.01
C GLU A 86 4.66 -9.45 -8.03
N GLY A 87 3.48 -9.77 -8.56
CA GLY A 87 2.24 -9.94 -7.80
C GLY A 87 1.61 -8.64 -7.33
N TRP A 88 2.04 -7.47 -7.82
CA TRP A 88 1.40 -6.21 -7.48
C TRP A 88 0.06 -6.07 -8.19
N ALA A 89 -0.93 -5.53 -7.49
CA ALA A 89 -2.16 -5.02 -8.07
C ALA A 89 -2.14 -3.47 -8.06
N PRO A 90 -3.01 -2.81 -8.83
CA PRO A 90 -3.07 -1.34 -8.90
C PRO A 90 -3.14 -0.65 -7.53
N ILE A 91 -3.81 -1.26 -6.54
CA ILE A 91 -3.93 -0.70 -5.18
C ILE A 91 -2.58 -0.66 -4.44
N HIS A 92 -1.67 -1.60 -4.69
CA HIS A 92 -0.32 -1.57 -4.12
C HIS A 92 0.46 -0.37 -4.65
N SER A 93 0.39 -0.14 -5.97
CA SER A 93 1.04 1.01 -6.62
C SER A 93 0.50 2.33 -6.09
N ALA A 94 -0.83 2.46 -6.02
CA ALA A 94 -1.49 3.67 -5.52
C ALA A 94 -1.12 3.99 -4.06
N ALA A 95 -1.11 2.97 -3.19
CA ALA A 95 -0.72 3.12 -1.79
C ALA A 95 0.77 3.43 -1.63
N SER A 96 1.64 2.85 -2.47
CA SER A 96 3.08 3.10 -2.44
C SER A 96 3.44 4.53 -2.87
N ILE A 97 2.76 5.02 -3.90
CA ILE A 97 2.96 6.38 -4.45
C ILE A 97 2.37 7.46 -3.53
N GLY A 98 1.33 7.13 -2.77
CA GLY A 98 0.68 8.09 -1.87
C GLY A 98 -0.52 8.81 -2.50
N ASN A 99 -1.12 8.26 -3.55
CA ASN A 99 -2.30 8.87 -4.18
C ASN A 99 -3.59 8.35 -3.54
N LEU A 100 -4.09 9.09 -2.54
CA LEU A 100 -5.31 8.77 -1.81
C LEU A 100 -6.52 8.64 -2.75
N GLU A 101 -6.65 9.53 -3.72
CA GLU A 101 -7.81 9.57 -4.62
C GLU A 101 -7.88 8.32 -5.51
N ILE A 102 -6.72 7.80 -5.96
CA ILE A 102 -6.66 6.53 -6.70
C ILE A 102 -6.99 5.35 -5.78
N VAL A 103 -6.48 5.34 -4.54
CA VAL A 103 -6.82 4.31 -3.55
C VAL A 103 -8.33 4.27 -3.32
N GLU A 104 -8.97 5.42 -3.11
CA GLU A 104 -10.41 5.53 -2.93
C GLU A 104 -11.21 5.04 -4.15
N ALA A 105 -10.78 5.44 -5.34
CA ALA A 105 -11.41 5.00 -6.58
C ALA A 105 -11.35 3.47 -6.76
N LEU A 106 -10.19 2.87 -6.50
CA LEU A 106 -10.00 1.42 -6.59
C LEU A 106 -10.84 0.67 -5.55
N LEU A 107 -10.84 1.12 -4.29
CA LEU A 107 -11.64 0.52 -3.22
C LEU A 107 -13.14 0.59 -3.52
N SER A 108 -13.63 1.73 -4.03
CA SER A 108 -15.04 1.91 -4.41
C SER A 108 -15.50 0.95 -5.53
N LYS A 109 -14.57 0.38 -6.27
CA LYS A 109 -14.80 -0.58 -7.36
C LYS A 109 -14.47 -2.03 -7.00
N GLY A 110 -14.22 -2.31 -5.71
CA GLY A 110 -14.00 -3.66 -5.22
C GLY A 110 -12.55 -4.14 -5.27
N ALA A 111 -11.59 -3.22 -5.19
CA ALA A 111 -10.20 -3.62 -4.95
C ALA A 111 -10.10 -4.34 -3.61
N ASP A 112 -9.44 -5.50 -3.61
CA ASP A 112 -9.19 -6.26 -2.38
C ASP A 112 -8.11 -5.57 -1.55
N VAL A 113 -8.52 -4.93 -0.46
CA VAL A 113 -7.66 -4.20 0.47
C VAL A 113 -6.58 -5.08 1.10
N ASN A 114 -6.84 -6.40 1.22
CA ASN A 114 -5.94 -7.38 1.84
C ASN A 114 -5.13 -8.20 0.83
N LEU A 115 -5.20 -7.85 -0.45
CA LEU A 115 -4.46 -8.55 -1.48
C LEU A 115 -2.96 -8.47 -1.19
N LYS A 116 -2.29 -9.62 -1.26
CA LYS A 116 -0.84 -9.72 -1.07
C LYS A 116 -0.12 -9.82 -2.40
N ASN A 117 0.96 -9.07 -2.54
CA ASN A 117 1.89 -9.30 -3.64
C ASN A 117 2.82 -10.49 -3.34
N ASP A 118 3.79 -10.76 -4.22
CA ASP A 118 4.73 -11.87 -4.05
C ASP A 118 5.65 -11.72 -2.84
N GLY A 119 5.87 -10.51 -2.36
CA GLY A 119 6.54 -10.25 -1.09
C GLY A 119 5.67 -10.51 0.14
N GLY A 120 4.40 -10.89 -0.05
CA GLY A 120 3.41 -11.04 1.03
C GLY A 120 2.90 -9.72 1.59
N ARG A 121 3.21 -8.60 0.94
CA ARG A 121 2.84 -7.24 1.38
C ARG A 121 1.48 -6.84 0.83
N THR A 122 0.70 -6.18 1.67
CA THR A 122 -0.56 -5.52 1.32
C THR A 122 -0.35 -4.03 1.05
N ALA A 123 -1.37 -3.35 0.54
CA ALA A 123 -1.38 -1.89 0.38
C ALA A 123 -1.03 -1.16 1.70
N LEU A 124 -1.51 -1.68 2.86
CA LEU A 124 -1.23 -1.10 4.17
C LEU A 124 0.27 -1.18 4.55
N HIS A 125 0.98 -2.23 4.16
CA HIS A 125 2.44 -2.30 4.36
C HIS A 125 3.17 -1.19 3.60
N TYR A 126 2.74 -0.88 2.37
CA TYR A 126 3.33 0.19 1.56
C TYR A 126 2.99 1.57 2.11
N ALA A 127 1.74 1.80 2.47
CA ALA A 127 1.32 3.04 3.12
C ALA A 127 2.11 3.27 4.43
N ALA A 128 2.28 2.22 5.23
CA ALA A 128 3.05 2.26 6.48
C ALA A 128 4.54 2.56 6.25
N SER A 129 5.16 1.92 5.24
CA SER A 129 6.57 2.18 4.89
C SER A 129 6.83 3.60 4.40
N LYS A 130 5.82 4.30 3.92
CA LYS A 130 5.92 5.66 3.38
C LYS A 130 5.37 6.73 4.32
N GLY A 131 4.74 6.34 5.41
CA GLY A 131 4.14 7.27 6.36
C GLY A 131 2.84 7.92 5.85
N TRP A 132 2.12 7.27 4.94
CA TRP A 132 0.87 7.81 4.40
C TRP A 132 -0.31 7.58 5.35
N VAL A 133 -0.44 8.42 6.39
CA VAL A 133 -1.47 8.31 7.45
C VAL A 133 -2.87 8.24 6.84
N LYS A 134 -3.26 9.21 6.00
CA LYS A 134 -4.60 9.25 5.39
C LYS A 134 -4.94 8.04 4.52
N ILE A 135 -3.95 7.48 3.83
CA ILE A 135 -4.14 6.25 3.05
C ILE A 135 -4.31 5.07 4.00
N SER A 136 -3.53 5.01 5.07
CA SER A 136 -3.66 3.96 6.08
C SER A 136 -5.03 3.99 6.75
N GLU A 137 -5.52 5.16 7.16
CA GLU A 137 -6.89 5.36 7.67
C GLU A 137 -7.93 4.86 6.67
N LYS A 138 -7.77 5.22 5.39
CA LYS A 138 -8.70 4.79 4.34
C LYS A 138 -8.69 3.28 4.12
N LEU A 139 -7.51 2.66 4.11
CA LEU A 139 -7.39 1.20 3.99
C LEU A 139 -8.00 0.50 5.21
N ILE A 140 -7.74 0.98 6.42
CA ILE A 140 -8.27 0.42 7.67
C ILE A 140 -9.79 0.54 7.71
N SER A 141 -10.35 1.69 7.36
CA SER A 141 -11.81 1.89 7.27
C SER A 141 -12.51 1.03 6.20
N ASN A 142 -11.74 0.37 5.33
CA ASN A 142 -12.22 -0.62 4.36
C ASN A 142 -11.73 -2.05 4.71
N ASP A 143 -11.64 -2.37 5.99
CA ASP A 143 -11.32 -3.69 6.54
C ASP A 143 -9.91 -4.21 6.22
N ALA A 144 -8.92 -3.32 6.10
CA ALA A 144 -7.52 -3.75 6.03
C ALA A 144 -7.11 -4.45 7.34
N LYS A 145 -6.60 -5.65 7.23
CA LYS A 145 -6.12 -6.44 8.37
C LYS A 145 -4.78 -5.91 8.85
N ILE A 146 -4.75 -5.38 10.07
CA ILE A 146 -3.64 -4.62 10.65
C ILE A 146 -2.41 -5.49 10.93
N ASN A 147 -2.62 -6.74 11.35
CA ASN A 147 -1.56 -7.65 11.80
C ASN A 147 -1.10 -8.66 10.72
N ILE A 148 -1.40 -8.40 9.43
CA ILE A 148 -0.89 -9.24 8.35
C ILE A 148 0.63 -9.19 8.35
N LYS A 149 1.27 -10.37 8.29
CA LYS A 149 2.71 -10.49 8.12
C LYS A 149 3.08 -10.70 6.66
N ASP A 150 4.10 -9.98 6.21
CA ASP A 150 4.73 -10.19 4.91
C ASP A 150 5.64 -11.44 4.90
N LYS A 151 6.33 -11.73 3.79
CA LYS A 151 7.21 -12.90 3.69
C LYS A 151 8.42 -12.90 4.63
N VAL A 152 8.81 -11.74 5.16
CA VAL A 152 9.87 -11.65 6.18
C VAL A 152 9.30 -11.56 7.60
N GLY A 153 7.98 -11.66 7.76
CA GLY A 153 7.30 -11.65 9.05
C GLY A 153 6.94 -10.28 9.57
N CYS A 154 7.29 -9.21 8.85
CA CYS A 154 6.98 -7.85 9.26
C CYS A 154 5.49 -7.54 9.09
N THR A 155 4.90 -6.89 10.11
CA THR A 155 3.58 -6.26 10.06
C THR A 155 3.69 -4.81 9.55
N PRO A 156 2.57 -4.14 9.21
CA PRO A 156 2.57 -2.69 8.94
C PRO A 156 3.22 -1.87 10.06
N LEU A 157 3.04 -2.25 11.35
CA LEU A 157 3.66 -1.55 12.48
C LEU A 157 5.20 -1.65 12.46
N HIS A 158 5.78 -2.80 12.10
CA HIS A 158 7.23 -2.91 11.88
C HIS A 158 7.72 -1.90 10.82
N ARG A 159 6.95 -1.73 9.73
CA ARG A 159 7.29 -0.81 8.64
C ARG A 159 7.21 0.65 9.08
N ALA A 160 6.14 1.02 9.77
CA ALA A 160 5.97 2.37 10.32
C ALA A 160 7.07 2.69 11.35
N ALA A 161 7.40 1.74 12.24
CA ALA A 161 8.43 1.89 13.25
C ALA A 161 9.83 2.10 12.65
N SER A 162 10.17 1.35 11.60
CA SER A 162 11.46 1.48 10.92
C SER A 162 11.62 2.81 10.17
N THR A 163 10.54 3.46 9.78
CA THR A 163 10.56 4.76 9.07
C THR A 163 10.42 5.97 10.00
N GLY A 164 10.15 5.75 11.29
CA GLY A 164 10.09 6.82 12.27
C GLY A 164 8.80 7.64 12.25
N ASN A 165 7.73 7.12 11.66
CA ASN A 165 6.44 7.82 11.61
C ASN A 165 5.62 7.53 12.87
N SER A 166 5.71 8.43 13.88
CA SER A 166 5.03 8.28 15.17
C SER A 166 3.50 8.36 15.05
N GLU A 167 2.98 9.29 14.24
CA GLU A 167 1.54 9.43 14.01
C GLU A 167 0.93 8.14 13.42
N LEU A 168 1.63 7.52 12.48
CA LEU A 168 1.15 6.27 11.89
C LEU A 168 1.30 5.08 12.84
N CYS A 169 2.35 5.04 13.66
CA CYS A 169 2.47 4.02 14.71
C CYS A 169 1.33 4.13 15.72
N GLU A 170 1.00 5.34 16.16
CA GLU A 170 -0.13 5.63 17.05
C GLU A 170 -1.43 5.11 16.44
N LEU A 171 -1.75 5.52 15.20
CA LEU A 171 -2.94 5.06 14.48
C LEU A 171 -3.02 3.52 14.43
N LEU A 172 -1.93 2.85 14.04
CA LEU A 172 -1.93 1.39 13.92
C LEU A 172 -2.16 0.70 15.28
N ILE A 173 -1.60 1.26 16.37
CA ILE A 173 -1.77 0.72 17.72
C ILE A 173 -3.21 0.93 18.21
N GLU A 174 -3.79 2.11 18.01
CA GLU A 174 -5.19 2.40 18.35
C GLU A 174 -6.17 1.48 17.60
N GLU A 175 -5.83 1.10 16.37
CA GLU A 175 -6.61 0.18 15.55
C GLU A 175 -6.27 -1.31 15.79
N GLY A 176 -5.50 -1.62 16.84
CA GLY A 176 -5.27 -2.98 17.32
C GLY A 176 -4.04 -3.68 16.74
N ALA A 177 -3.01 -2.94 16.38
CA ALA A 177 -1.73 -3.56 16.02
C ALA A 177 -1.10 -4.28 17.23
N GLU A 178 -0.60 -5.49 16.99
CA GLU A 178 0.18 -6.24 17.97
C GLU A 178 1.54 -5.56 18.18
N VAL A 179 1.69 -4.88 19.32
CA VAL A 179 2.86 -4.04 19.63
C VAL A 179 4.16 -4.87 19.65
N ASP A 180 4.09 -6.10 20.18
CA ASP A 180 5.21 -7.04 20.28
C ASP A 180 5.18 -8.14 19.21
N ALA A 181 4.52 -7.90 18.07
CA ALA A 181 4.61 -8.82 16.94
C ALA A 181 6.08 -9.05 16.58
N VAL A 182 6.47 -10.31 16.32
CA VAL A 182 7.83 -10.64 15.92
C VAL A 182 7.91 -11.01 14.44
N ASP A 183 8.96 -10.54 13.79
CA ASP A 183 9.30 -10.91 12.43
C ASP A 183 10.04 -12.27 12.37
N ARG A 184 10.54 -12.67 11.19
CA ARG A 184 11.22 -13.96 11.04
C ARG A 184 12.58 -14.04 11.71
N VAL A 185 13.21 -12.91 12.04
CA VAL A 185 14.47 -12.87 12.80
C VAL A 185 14.26 -12.57 14.28
N GLY A 186 12.99 -12.54 14.74
CA GLY A 186 12.63 -12.32 16.12
C GLY A 186 12.57 -10.84 16.53
N GLN A 187 12.69 -9.91 15.59
CA GLN A 187 12.65 -8.49 15.89
C GLN A 187 11.21 -8.00 16.06
N THR A 188 11.01 -7.15 17.07
CA THR A 188 9.75 -6.43 17.31
C THR A 188 9.74 -5.07 16.62
N PRO A 189 8.57 -4.40 16.47
CA PRO A 189 8.52 -3.01 16.01
C PRO A 189 9.41 -2.07 16.83
N LEU A 190 9.50 -2.29 18.15
CA LEU A 190 10.38 -1.51 19.02
C LEU A 190 11.86 -1.71 18.65
N MET A 191 12.30 -2.95 18.42
CA MET A 191 13.66 -3.21 17.94
C MET A 191 13.94 -2.53 16.61
N ASN A 192 12.99 -2.56 15.67
CA ASN A 192 13.14 -1.88 14.39
C ASN A 192 13.27 -0.36 14.54
N ALA A 193 12.47 0.25 15.42
CA ALA A 193 12.61 1.67 15.73
C ALA A 193 13.99 2.00 16.31
N VAL A 194 14.49 1.17 17.24
CA VAL A 194 15.78 1.37 17.89
C VAL A 194 16.95 1.18 16.91
N ILE A 195 16.94 0.13 16.10
CA ILE A 195 17.96 -0.13 15.07
C ILE A 195 18.03 1.04 14.06
N CYS A 196 16.88 1.59 13.69
CA CYS A 196 16.79 2.74 12.79
C CYS A 196 17.00 4.10 13.49
N ASN A 197 17.29 4.11 14.79
CA ASN A 197 17.46 5.30 15.63
C ASN A 197 16.24 6.25 15.65
N ASN A 198 15.05 5.70 15.54
CA ASN A 198 13.78 6.42 15.60
C ASN A 198 13.33 6.58 17.06
N LYS A 199 13.97 7.51 17.78
CA LYS A 199 13.81 7.68 19.24
C LYS A 199 12.37 7.97 19.64
N GLU A 200 11.68 8.83 18.92
CA GLU A 200 10.28 9.20 19.21
C GLU A 200 9.35 7.99 19.11
N VAL A 201 9.48 7.19 18.03
CA VAL A 201 8.68 5.98 17.85
C VAL A 201 9.01 4.93 18.90
N ALA A 202 10.28 4.76 19.25
CA ALA A 202 10.66 3.80 20.31
C ALA A 202 10.02 4.17 21.66
N LEU A 203 10.04 5.45 22.03
CA LEU A 203 9.40 5.94 23.25
C LEU A 203 7.86 5.82 23.20
N LEU A 204 7.28 6.03 22.03
CA LEU A 204 5.86 5.80 21.78
C LEU A 204 5.50 4.33 22.04
N LEU A 205 6.21 3.40 21.42
CA LEU A 205 5.97 1.96 21.57
C LEU A 205 6.10 1.50 23.02
N ILE A 206 7.13 1.99 23.75
CA ILE A 206 7.28 1.70 25.19
C ILE A 206 6.07 2.23 25.98
N ARG A 207 5.58 3.42 25.72
CA ARG A 207 4.38 3.97 26.35
C ARG A 207 3.12 3.13 26.10
N HIS A 208 3.06 2.45 24.97
CA HIS A 208 1.99 1.52 24.62
C HIS A 208 2.26 0.08 25.06
N GLY A 209 3.24 -0.13 25.96
CA GLY A 209 3.49 -1.41 26.61
C GLY A 209 4.38 -2.37 25.83
N ALA A 210 5.17 -1.88 24.84
CA ALA A 210 6.14 -2.72 24.17
C ALA A 210 7.15 -3.30 25.16
N ASP A 211 7.37 -4.61 25.07
CA ASP A 211 8.30 -5.35 25.91
C ASP A 211 9.76 -5.10 25.46
N VAL A 212 10.55 -4.53 26.37
CA VAL A 212 11.97 -4.21 26.14
C VAL A 212 12.91 -5.41 26.29
N ASP A 213 12.42 -6.50 26.88
CA ASP A 213 13.22 -7.69 27.21
C ASP A 213 13.07 -8.81 26.18
N VAL A 214 12.23 -8.64 25.16
CA VAL A 214 12.15 -9.59 24.03
C VAL A 214 13.52 -9.75 23.41
N GLU A 215 13.93 -11.00 23.21
CA GLU A 215 15.19 -11.33 22.50
C GLU A 215 14.90 -11.70 21.05
N ASP A 216 15.72 -11.17 20.15
CA ASP A 216 15.74 -11.63 18.77
C ASP A 216 16.47 -13.00 18.64
N LYS A 217 16.50 -13.57 17.43
CA LYS A 217 17.15 -14.89 17.22
C LYS A 217 18.67 -14.90 17.41
N GLU A 218 19.30 -13.73 17.49
CA GLU A 218 20.72 -13.58 17.81
C GLU A 218 20.95 -13.41 19.32
N GLY A 219 19.88 -13.38 20.14
CA GLY A 219 19.93 -13.23 21.59
C GLY A 219 20.10 -11.77 22.05
N TYR A 220 19.80 -10.80 21.19
CA TYR A 220 19.85 -9.38 21.57
C TYR A 220 18.47 -8.88 21.95
N THR A 221 18.41 -8.21 23.10
CA THR A 221 17.25 -7.41 23.50
C THR A 221 17.25 -6.04 22.81
N VAL A 222 16.19 -5.26 23.02
CA VAL A 222 16.10 -3.85 22.58
C VAL A 222 17.33 -3.06 23.01
N LEU A 223 17.77 -3.22 24.27
CA LEU A 223 18.95 -2.53 24.81
C LEU A 223 20.24 -3.01 24.16
N GLY A 224 20.32 -4.30 23.80
CA GLY A 224 21.46 -4.87 23.08
C GLY A 224 21.61 -4.32 21.65
N ARG A 225 20.51 -3.94 21.02
CA ARG A 225 20.48 -3.33 19.67
C ARG A 225 20.65 -1.82 19.69
N ALA A 226 20.46 -1.16 20.85
CA ALA A 226 20.52 0.29 20.99
C ALA A 226 21.95 0.82 20.91
N MET A 227 22.12 1.98 20.26
CA MET A 227 23.33 2.78 20.35
C MET A 227 23.51 3.30 21.79
N ASP A 228 24.75 3.53 22.21
CA ASP A 228 25.07 3.87 23.60
C ASP A 228 24.35 5.14 24.09
N ASP A 229 24.24 6.16 23.25
CA ASP A 229 23.54 7.41 23.54
C ASP A 229 22.02 7.26 23.67
N PHE A 230 21.44 6.21 23.08
CA PHE A 230 20.02 5.92 23.17
C PHE A 230 19.66 4.94 24.29
N ARG A 231 20.60 4.13 24.75
CA ARG A 231 20.38 3.07 25.75
C ARG A 231 19.88 3.64 27.08
N SER A 232 20.46 4.75 27.56
CA SER A 232 20.03 5.38 28.81
C SER A 232 18.59 5.88 28.72
N VAL A 233 18.21 6.48 27.60
CA VAL A 233 16.84 6.97 27.36
C VAL A 233 15.82 5.84 27.38
N LEU A 234 16.14 4.69 26.79
CA LEU A 234 15.28 3.51 26.80
C LEU A 234 15.09 2.94 28.21
N ILE A 235 16.19 2.87 28.98
CA ILE A 235 16.14 2.41 30.39
C ILE A 235 15.24 3.31 31.23
N ASP A 236 15.37 4.63 31.10
CA ASP A 236 14.56 5.58 31.85
C ASP A 236 13.09 5.50 31.45
N ALA A 237 12.79 5.36 30.16
CA ALA A 237 11.43 5.18 29.67
C ALA A 237 10.79 3.88 30.19
N ALA A 238 11.51 2.77 30.15
CA ALA A 238 11.02 1.48 30.66
C ALA A 238 10.74 1.53 32.18
N LYS A 239 11.63 2.16 32.96
CA LYS A 239 11.43 2.35 34.42
C LYS A 239 10.17 3.19 34.72
N ALA A 240 9.99 4.30 33.98
CA ALA A 240 8.82 5.15 34.19
C ALA A 240 7.50 4.38 33.93
N MET A 241 7.48 3.45 32.99
CA MET A 241 6.29 2.62 32.73
C MET A 241 6.02 1.63 33.87
N LEU A 242 7.06 1.03 34.46
CA LEU A 242 6.90 0.13 35.61
C LEU A 242 6.36 0.85 36.85
N GLU A 243 6.73 2.12 37.06
CA GLU A 243 6.23 2.94 38.16
C GLU A 243 4.74 3.35 38.01
N LEU A 244 4.26 3.44 36.76
CA LEU A 244 2.86 3.76 36.47
C LEU A 244 1.92 2.54 36.62
N CYS A 245 2.46 1.34 36.61
CA CYS A 245 1.70 0.09 36.74
C CYS A 245 1.59 -0.42 38.20
N ASN A 246 2.29 0.20 39.12
CA ASN A 246 2.24 -0.08 40.58
C ASN A 246 1.44 0.95 41.34
#